data_0949d0c2b838c8e8a796c02070536e20
#
_entry.id   0949d0c2b838c8e8a796c02070536e20
#
_cell.length_a   1.000
_cell.length_b   1.000
_cell.length_c   1.000
_cell.angle_alpha   90.00
_cell.angle_beta   90.00
_cell.angle_gamma   90.00
#
_symmetry.space_group_name_H-M   'P 1'
#
loop_
_entity.id
_entity.type
_entity.pdbx_description
1 polymer ?
#
loop_
_entity_poly.entity_id
_entity_poly.type
_entity_poly.pdbx_seq_one_letter_code
_entity_poly.pdbx_strand_id
1 'polypeptide(L)'
;CPHTAIREDCSINRAAVSELEHQFPGLDLVMVESGGDNLAASFSPELVDLCIYVIDVAAGDKIPRKGGPGITRSDLLVINKIDLASFVGADLGVMEQDTLRMRRNRPWCFTNLRTEEGLDRVEEFVLQQIPN
;
A
#
# COMPACT_ATOMS: atom_id res chain seq x y z
N CYS A 1 -6.24 -17.58 2.30
CA CYS A 1 -5.74 -16.72 1.24
C CYS A 1 -5.19 -17.55 0.08
N PRO A 2 -5.71 -17.42 -1.12
CA PRO A 2 -5.21 -18.18 -2.25
C PRO A 2 -3.80 -17.72 -2.63
N HIS A 3 -2.84 -18.59 -2.49
CA HIS A 3 -1.43 -18.26 -2.75
C HIS A 3 -1.18 -17.85 -4.20
N THR A 4 -1.91 -18.40 -5.13
CA THR A 4 -1.78 -18.06 -6.55
C THR A 4 -2.25 -16.64 -6.85
N ALA A 5 -3.20 -16.11 -6.06
CA ALA A 5 -3.75 -14.77 -6.28
C ALA A 5 -2.80 -13.64 -5.88
N ILE A 6 -1.89 -13.90 -4.94
CA ILE A 6 -1.00 -12.88 -4.41
C ILE A 6 0.48 -13.11 -4.73
N ARG A 7 0.78 -14.16 -5.48
CA ARG A 7 2.16 -14.45 -5.91
C ARG A 7 2.36 -14.08 -7.36
N GLU A 8 3.15 -14.85 -8.07
CA GLU A 8 3.55 -14.56 -9.45
C GLU A 8 2.42 -14.76 -10.45
N ASP A 9 1.53 -15.73 -10.19
CA ASP A 9 0.42 -16.00 -11.11
C ASP A 9 -0.74 -15.06 -10.84
N CYS A 10 -0.93 -14.10 -11.72
CA CYS A 10 -2.00 -13.10 -11.63
C CYS A 10 -3.18 -13.39 -12.54
N SER A 11 -3.24 -14.57 -13.19
CA SER A 11 -4.25 -14.86 -14.20
C SER A 11 -5.69 -14.80 -13.67
N ILE A 12 -5.94 -15.32 -12.46
CA ILE A 12 -7.27 -15.30 -11.84
C ILE A 12 -7.72 -13.87 -11.55
N ASN A 13 -6.83 -13.06 -10.98
CA ASN A 13 -7.13 -11.67 -10.66
C ASN A 13 -7.29 -10.83 -11.92
N ARG A 14 -6.50 -11.09 -12.92
CA ARG A 14 -6.60 -10.41 -14.21
C ARG A 14 -7.92 -10.70 -14.90
N ALA A 15 -8.38 -11.95 -14.86
CA ALA A 15 -9.68 -12.34 -15.40
C ALA A 15 -10.82 -11.63 -14.65
N ALA A 16 -10.74 -11.53 -13.33
CA ALA A 16 -11.74 -10.82 -12.54
C ALA A 16 -11.79 -9.33 -12.85
N VAL A 17 -10.64 -8.69 -13.02
CA VAL A 17 -10.57 -7.28 -13.42
C VAL A 17 -11.18 -7.07 -14.81
N SER A 18 -10.85 -7.95 -15.78
CA SER A 18 -11.43 -7.87 -17.11
C SER A 18 -12.94 -8.01 -17.10
N GLU A 19 -13.47 -8.90 -16.27
CA GLU A 19 -14.90 -9.07 -16.12
C GLU A 19 -15.58 -7.82 -15.57
N LEU A 20 -14.97 -7.21 -14.55
CA LEU A 20 -15.49 -5.95 -13.99
C LEU A 20 -15.49 -4.82 -15.02
N GLU A 21 -14.45 -4.71 -15.81
CA GLU A 21 -14.38 -3.72 -16.87
C GLU A 21 -15.47 -3.93 -17.92
N HIS A 22 -15.81 -5.19 -18.21
CA HIS A 22 -16.89 -5.54 -19.11
C HIS A 22 -18.26 -5.18 -18.55
N GLN A 23 -18.50 -5.47 -17.27
CA GLN A 23 -19.76 -5.19 -16.62
C GLN A 23 -19.97 -3.69 -16.38
N PHE A 24 -18.92 -2.96 -16.14
CA PHE A 24 -18.97 -1.53 -15.82
C PHE A 24 -18.04 -0.76 -16.76
N PRO A 25 -18.46 -0.53 -18.01
CA PRO A 25 -17.63 0.22 -18.95
C PRO A 25 -17.48 1.68 -18.49
N GLY A 26 -16.29 2.23 -18.69
CA GLY A 26 -16.00 3.61 -18.30
C GLY A 26 -15.48 3.78 -16.89
N LEU A 27 -14.99 2.71 -16.25
CA LEU A 27 -14.35 2.81 -14.96
C LEU A 27 -13.05 3.62 -15.06
N ASP A 28 -12.89 4.58 -14.15
CA ASP A 28 -11.66 5.36 -14.03
C ASP A 28 -10.62 4.66 -13.16
N LEU A 29 -11.07 3.82 -12.22
CA LEU A 29 -10.21 3.18 -11.26
C LEU A 29 -10.77 1.81 -10.86
N VAL A 30 -9.88 0.82 -10.80
CA VAL A 30 -10.17 -0.50 -10.22
C VAL A 30 -9.21 -0.73 -9.07
N MET A 31 -9.74 -1.02 -7.91
CA MET A 31 -8.94 -1.30 -6.71
C MET A 31 -8.90 -2.79 -6.45
N VAL A 32 -7.68 -3.33 -6.32
CA VAL A 32 -7.47 -4.74 -5.97
C VAL A 32 -6.82 -4.78 -4.60
N GLU A 33 -7.49 -5.41 -3.65
CA GLU A 33 -7.00 -5.50 -2.28
C GLU A 33 -6.43 -6.87 -1.98
N SER A 34 -5.25 -6.91 -1.36
CA SER A 34 -4.68 -8.13 -0.81
C SER A 34 -5.18 -8.31 0.63
N GLY A 35 -5.64 -9.50 0.95
CA GLY A 35 -6.07 -9.84 2.31
C GLY A 35 -4.94 -10.21 3.26
N GLY A 36 -3.71 -10.20 2.81
CA GLY A 36 -2.56 -10.59 3.63
C GLY A 36 -1.82 -9.41 4.22
N ASP A 37 -1.16 -9.64 5.33
CA ASP A 37 -0.33 -8.65 6.02
C ASP A 37 1.15 -9.01 6.00
N ASN A 38 1.54 -9.97 5.20
CA ASN A 38 2.91 -10.44 5.11
C ASN A 38 3.76 -9.48 4.28
N LEU A 39 4.85 -9.01 4.85
CA LEU A 39 5.76 -8.07 4.19
C LEU A 39 6.34 -8.62 2.88
N ALA A 40 6.39 -9.93 2.73
CA ALA A 40 6.86 -10.58 1.51
C ALA A 40 5.75 -10.83 0.49
N ALA A 41 4.49 -10.72 0.90
CA ALA A 41 3.35 -10.97 0.02
C ALA A 41 3.01 -9.70 -0.77
N SER A 42 2.94 -9.83 -2.08
CA SER A 42 2.55 -8.73 -2.94
C SER A 42 1.88 -9.30 -4.19
N PHE A 43 1.02 -8.52 -4.81
CA PHE A 43 0.51 -8.87 -6.12
C PHE A 43 1.62 -8.79 -7.16
N SER A 44 1.49 -9.58 -8.22
CA SER A 44 2.39 -9.48 -9.35
C SER A 44 2.37 -8.04 -9.91
N PRO A 45 3.53 -7.46 -10.24
CA PRO A 45 3.58 -6.13 -10.85
C PRO A 45 2.82 -6.04 -12.18
N GLU A 46 2.55 -7.16 -12.81
CA GLU A 46 1.77 -7.20 -14.05
C GLU A 46 0.27 -6.98 -13.84
N LEU A 47 -0.23 -7.19 -12.62
CA LEU A 47 -1.65 -7.05 -12.32
C LEU A 47 -2.08 -5.60 -12.17
N VAL A 48 -1.23 -4.76 -11.61
CA VAL A 48 -1.60 -3.41 -11.21
C VAL A 48 -0.69 -2.37 -11.85
N ASP A 49 -1.25 -1.21 -12.12
CA ASP A 49 -0.50 -0.05 -12.60
C ASP A 49 0.18 0.69 -11.45
N LEU A 50 -0.41 0.61 -10.27
CA LEU A 50 0.04 1.35 -9.10
C LEU A 50 -0.12 0.48 -7.85
N CYS A 51 0.91 0.41 -7.03
CA CYS A 51 0.89 -0.34 -5.79
C CYS A 51 0.97 0.60 -4.60
N ILE A 52 -0.06 0.57 -3.76
CA ILE A 52 -0.07 1.27 -2.47
C ILE A 52 0.07 0.22 -1.38
N TYR A 53 1.11 0.33 -0.58
CA TYR A 53 1.35 -0.57 0.53
C TYR A 53 1.02 0.12 1.84
N VAL A 54 0.16 -0.52 2.64
CA VAL A 54 -0.29 0.07 3.91
C VAL A 54 0.24 -0.76 5.07
N ILE A 55 0.96 -0.11 5.96
CA ILE A 55 1.35 -0.68 7.25
C ILE A 55 0.75 0.18 8.36
N ASP A 56 0.75 -0.32 9.57
CA ASP A 56 0.30 0.50 10.70
C ASP A 56 1.30 0.44 11.86
N VAL A 57 1.19 1.42 12.74
CA VAL A 57 2.12 1.55 13.87
C VAL A 57 1.93 0.46 14.91
N ALA A 58 0.76 -0.20 14.94
CA ALA A 58 0.48 -1.26 15.90
C ALA A 58 1.34 -2.50 15.66
N ALA A 59 1.86 -2.67 14.45
CA ALA A 59 2.79 -3.76 14.13
C ALA A 59 4.21 -3.48 14.64
N GLY A 60 4.47 -2.29 15.15
CA GLY A 60 5.77 -1.90 15.70
C GLY A 60 6.55 -0.95 14.81
N ASP A 61 7.44 -0.18 15.42
CA ASP A 61 8.23 0.83 14.70
C ASP A 61 9.38 0.26 13.88
N LYS A 62 9.64 -1.03 14.00
CA LYS A 62 10.73 -1.70 13.27
C LYS A 62 10.33 -2.20 11.90
N ILE A 63 9.03 -2.10 11.55
CA ILE A 63 8.56 -2.62 10.26
C ILE A 63 9.26 -1.97 9.06
N PRO A 64 9.42 -0.64 8.99
CA PRO A 64 10.13 -0.05 7.85
C PRO A 64 11.55 -0.58 7.68
N ARG A 65 12.30 -0.75 8.76
CA ARG A 65 13.69 -1.24 8.67
C ARG A 65 13.81 -2.68 8.23
N LYS A 66 12.76 -3.49 8.44
CA LYS A 66 12.77 -4.88 7.95
C LYS A 66 12.76 -4.95 6.43
N GLY A 67 12.25 -3.92 5.79
CA GLY A 67 12.22 -3.85 4.34
C GLY A 67 11.19 -4.81 3.74
N GLY A 68 11.54 -5.40 2.62
CA GLY A 68 10.64 -6.20 1.81
C GLY A 68 10.05 -5.38 0.68
N PRO A 69 9.49 -6.04 -0.36
CA PRO A 69 9.05 -5.34 -1.59
C PRO A 69 7.98 -4.27 -1.35
N GLY A 70 7.07 -4.51 -0.39
CA GLY A 70 6.05 -3.52 -0.06
C GLY A 70 6.66 -2.23 0.45
N ILE A 71 7.67 -2.34 1.31
CA ILE A 71 8.36 -1.16 1.85
C ILE A 71 9.24 -0.49 0.80
N THR A 72 10.01 -1.27 0.05
CA THR A 72 11.07 -0.72 -0.81
C THR A 72 10.62 -0.40 -2.22
N ARG A 73 9.57 -1.05 -2.73
CA ARG A 73 9.19 -0.99 -4.14
C ARG A 73 7.78 -0.47 -4.43
N SER A 74 6.90 -0.42 -3.42
CA SER A 74 5.56 0.13 -3.66
C SER A 74 5.64 1.57 -4.14
N ASP A 75 4.67 1.97 -4.91
CA ASP A 75 4.63 3.34 -5.45
C ASP A 75 4.32 4.35 -4.35
N LEU A 76 3.48 3.98 -3.40
CA LEU A 76 3.20 4.77 -2.20
C LEU A 76 3.20 3.86 -0.98
N LEU A 77 3.89 4.25 0.07
CA LEU A 77 3.82 3.61 1.38
C LEU A 77 2.98 4.48 2.31
N VAL A 78 1.97 3.88 2.92
CA VAL A 78 1.10 4.55 3.91
C VAL A 78 1.37 3.93 5.28
N ILE A 79 1.75 4.77 6.23
CA ILE A 79 1.92 4.36 7.63
C ILE A 79 0.72 4.87 8.40
N ASN A 80 -0.22 3.98 8.67
CA ASN A 80 -1.52 4.31 9.23
C ASN A 80 -1.55 4.16 10.75
N LYS A 81 -2.61 4.65 11.36
CA LYS A 81 -2.90 4.55 12.80
C LYS A 81 -1.85 5.25 13.65
N ILE A 82 -1.36 6.40 13.19
CA ILE A 82 -0.31 7.14 13.91
C ILE A 82 -0.75 7.60 15.30
N ASP A 83 -2.06 7.73 15.53
CA ASP A 83 -2.65 8.04 16.83
C ASP A 83 -2.34 6.96 17.87
N LEU A 84 -2.10 5.73 17.43
CA LEU A 84 -1.81 4.61 18.34
C LEU A 84 -0.33 4.52 18.72
N ALA A 85 0.54 5.32 18.12
CA ALA A 85 1.99 5.20 18.33
C ALA A 85 2.38 5.24 19.82
N SER A 86 1.84 6.18 20.58
CA SER A 86 2.13 6.30 22.03
C SER A 86 1.59 5.12 22.82
N PHE A 87 0.47 4.53 22.40
CA PHE A 87 -0.15 3.40 23.11
C PHE A 87 0.61 2.09 22.92
N VAL A 88 1.25 1.92 21.76
CA VAL A 88 1.98 0.68 21.45
C VAL A 88 3.49 0.84 21.61
N GLY A 89 3.94 2.00 22.06
CA GLY A 89 5.37 2.26 22.25
C GLY A 89 6.14 2.40 20.95
N ALA A 90 5.47 2.77 19.86
CA ALA A 90 6.11 2.99 18.57
C ALA A 90 6.64 4.42 18.48
N ASP A 91 7.85 4.56 17.97
CA ASP A 91 8.50 5.85 17.77
C ASP A 91 8.36 6.25 16.30
N LEU A 92 7.54 7.27 16.03
CA LEU A 92 7.32 7.77 14.67
C LEU A 92 8.59 8.34 14.05
N GLY A 93 9.48 8.91 14.84
CA GLY A 93 10.76 9.41 14.35
C GLY A 93 11.65 8.30 13.82
N VAL A 94 11.68 7.15 14.51
CA VAL A 94 12.40 5.96 14.05
C VAL A 94 11.80 5.44 12.75
N MET A 95 10.46 5.37 12.69
CA MET A 95 9.77 4.91 11.49
C MET A 95 10.06 5.83 10.30
N GLU A 96 10.07 7.14 10.53
CA GLU A 96 10.40 8.12 9.48
C GLU A 96 11.81 7.92 8.94
N GLN A 97 12.79 7.82 9.83
CA GLN A 97 14.19 7.66 9.42
C GLN A 97 14.41 6.36 8.66
N ASP A 98 13.83 5.26 9.16
CA ASP A 98 13.97 3.97 8.50
C ASP A 98 13.26 3.95 7.15
N THR A 99 12.11 4.60 7.05
CA THR A 99 11.37 4.72 5.79
C THR A 99 12.14 5.50 4.76
N LEU A 100 12.69 6.64 5.14
CA LEU A 100 13.51 7.46 4.24
C LEU A 100 14.70 6.66 3.72
N ARG A 101 15.36 5.92 4.59
CA ARG A 101 16.51 5.10 4.21
C ARG A 101 16.12 3.98 3.25
N MET A 102 15.01 3.31 3.51
CA MET A 102 14.58 2.15 2.72
C MET A 102 13.93 2.55 1.39
N ARG A 103 13.22 3.65 1.36
CA ARG A 103 12.49 4.07 0.17
C ARG A 103 13.22 5.09 -0.68
N ARG A 104 14.21 5.75 -0.11
CA ARG A 104 14.97 6.81 -0.81
C ARG A 104 14.03 7.93 -1.28
N ASN A 105 13.78 8.05 -2.59
CA ASN A 105 12.94 9.10 -3.16
C ASN A 105 11.49 8.68 -3.38
N ARG A 106 11.11 7.46 -3.01
CA ARG A 106 9.75 6.99 -3.23
C ARG A 106 8.79 7.60 -2.23
N PRO A 107 7.59 8.02 -2.67
CA PRO A 107 6.61 8.68 -1.79
C PRO A 107 6.14 7.81 -0.64
N TRP A 108 5.90 8.45 0.49
CA TRP A 108 5.30 7.81 1.66
C TRP A 108 4.63 8.87 2.52
N CYS A 109 3.69 8.47 3.37
CA CYS A 109 3.02 9.39 4.28
C CYS A 109 2.58 8.71 5.57
N PHE A 110 2.48 9.52 6.63
CA PHE A 110 1.80 9.13 7.85
C PHE A 110 0.32 9.46 7.74
N THR A 111 -0.53 8.57 8.28
CA THR A 111 -1.97 8.78 8.25
C THR A 111 -2.64 8.31 9.53
N ASN A 112 -3.81 8.88 9.79
CA ASN A 112 -4.83 8.30 10.64
C ASN A 112 -6.12 8.28 9.82
N LEU A 113 -6.31 7.21 9.08
CA LEU A 113 -7.43 7.14 8.11
C LEU A 113 -8.79 7.07 8.79
N ARG A 114 -8.84 6.73 10.07
CA ARG A 114 -10.08 6.77 10.82
C ARG A 114 -10.61 8.20 10.97
N THR A 115 -9.72 9.16 11.16
CA THR A 115 -10.06 10.58 11.27
C THR A 115 -9.83 11.34 9.96
N GLU A 116 -9.39 10.62 8.92
CA GLU A 116 -9.04 11.16 7.61
C GLU A 116 -7.77 12.03 7.61
N GLU A 117 -7.00 12.02 8.69
CA GLU A 117 -5.71 12.72 8.74
C GLU A 117 -4.75 12.09 7.75
N GLY A 118 -4.23 12.88 6.84
CA GLY A 118 -3.31 12.41 5.80
C GLY A 118 -3.98 11.77 4.59
N LEU A 119 -5.29 11.58 4.62
CA LEU A 119 -6.03 11.00 3.49
C LEU A 119 -5.90 11.85 2.23
N ASP A 120 -5.86 13.16 2.37
CA ASP A 120 -5.69 14.10 1.26
C ASP A 120 -4.41 13.82 0.46
N ARG A 121 -3.34 13.41 1.13
CA ARG A 121 -2.08 13.05 0.47
C ARG A 121 -2.22 11.78 -0.36
N VAL A 122 -2.94 10.81 0.15
CA VAL A 122 -3.20 9.56 -0.56
C VAL A 122 -4.08 9.84 -1.78
N GLU A 123 -5.14 10.61 -1.60
CA GLU A 123 -6.04 10.99 -2.70
C GLU A 123 -5.30 11.76 -3.79
N GLU A 124 -4.51 12.75 -3.40
CA GLU A 124 -3.72 13.54 -4.34
C GLU A 124 -2.77 12.66 -5.14
N PHE A 125 -2.08 11.73 -4.46
CA PHE A 125 -1.18 10.80 -5.12
C PHE A 125 -1.91 9.97 -6.17
N VAL A 126 -3.06 9.39 -5.82
CA VAL A 126 -3.85 8.56 -6.73
C VAL A 126 -4.34 9.38 -7.92
N LEU A 127 -4.86 10.58 -7.66
CA LEU A 127 -5.37 11.45 -8.73
C LEU A 127 -4.28 11.87 -9.72
N GLN A 128 -3.07 12.09 -9.25
CA GLN A 128 -1.94 12.42 -10.11
C GLN A 128 -1.55 11.28 -11.06
N GLN A 129 -1.87 10.05 -10.69
CA GLN A 129 -1.53 8.87 -11.48
C GLN A 129 -2.62 8.52 -12.51
N ILE A 130 -3.82 9.03 -12.35
CA ILE A 130 -4.92 8.78 -13.31
C ILE A 130 -4.71 9.66 -14.53
N PRO A 131 -4.59 9.08 -15.73
CA PRO A 131 -4.44 9.87 -16.95
C PRO A 131 -5.73 10.63 -17.27
N ASN A 132 -5.56 11.85 -17.75
CA ASN A 132 -6.68 12.68 -18.18
C ASN A 132 -7.21 12.25 -19.56
#